data_913f4b24a2654dbd2138d3e6be33a1e6
#
_entry.id   913f4b24a2654dbd2138d3e6be33a1e6
#
_cell.length_a   1.000
_cell.length_b   1.000
_cell.length_c   1.000
_cell.angle_alpha   90.00
_cell.angle_beta   90.00
_cell.angle_gamma   90.00
#
_symmetry.space_group_name_H-M   'P 1'
#
loop_
_entity.id
_entity.type
_entity.pdbx_description
1 polymer ?
#
loop_
_entity_poly.entity_id
_entity_poly.type
_entity_poly.pdbx_seq_one_letter_code
_entity_poly.pdbx_strand_id
1 'polypeptide(L)'
;KLEYYPLYVEVTYPLSSKDYVSGYDQYKLAIDNGNAELYSDDITLETMKEHYQLIETAKENLMKPDGNTPTVTSTDGYYDKVYPNDMYSYDKMLDNDPSTKCWFGADQNEGDEVVFEFPKIVNMSSINIIQPSDVGADAILSADLLVSSDNDSWIKVGHISENDLDYTADFEKTPVKYVKILLTEGKKYWYQIQDIKFTYEQIEEDSALKNLIKEAQTYDI
;
A
#
# COMPACT_ATOMS: atom_id res chain seq x y z
N LYS A 1 -12.39 -32.37 21.42
CA LYS A 1 -11.87 -31.02 21.78
C LYS A 1 -10.44 -30.77 21.27
N LEU A 2 -9.56 -31.77 21.25
CA LEU A 2 -8.20 -31.65 20.74
C LEU A 2 -8.16 -31.47 19.19
N GLU A 3 -9.10 -32.03 18.48
CA GLU A 3 -9.20 -31.92 17.02
C GLU A 3 -9.60 -30.53 16.52
N TYR A 4 -10.18 -29.73 17.41
CA TYR A 4 -10.56 -28.32 17.15
C TYR A 4 -9.51 -27.30 17.61
N TYR A 5 -8.42 -27.75 18.20
CA TYR A 5 -7.38 -26.91 18.76
C TYR A 5 -6.73 -25.96 17.75
N PRO A 6 -6.44 -26.35 16.49
CA PRO A 6 -5.87 -25.43 15.51
C PRO A 6 -6.73 -24.20 15.25
N LEU A 7 -8.04 -24.37 15.00
CA LEU A 7 -8.94 -23.23 14.78
C LEU A 7 -9.03 -22.35 16.02
N TYR A 8 -9.14 -22.95 17.21
CA TYR A 8 -9.20 -22.21 18.47
C TYR A 8 -7.95 -21.34 18.67
N VAL A 9 -6.77 -21.83 18.37
CA VAL A 9 -5.52 -21.08 18.49
C VAL A 9 -5.51 -19.88 17.54
N GLU A 10 -5.88 -20.09 16.26
CA GLU A 10 -5.87 -19.02 15.26
C GLU A 10 -6.82 -17.87 15.63
N VAL A 11 -8.03 -18.16 16.07
CA VAL A 11 -9.00 -17.11 16.41
C VAL A 11 -8.71 -16.45 17.75
N THR A 12 -8.01 -17.13 18.67
CA THR A 12 -7.67 -16.60 19.99
C THR A 12 -6.42 -15.72 19.93
N TYR A 13 -5.47 -16.03 19.08
CA TYR A 13 -4.18 -15.35 18.93
C TYR A 13 -3.93 -14.93 17.48
N PRO A 14 -4.78 -14.06 16.91
CA PRO A 14 -4.63 -13.65 15.51
C PRO A 14 -3.35 -12.83 15.32
N LEU A 15 -2.84 -12.85 14.09
CA LEU A 15 -1.71 -12.03 13.69
C LEU A 15 -2.05 -10.53 13.81
N SER A 16 -1.05 -9.71 14.05
CA SER A 16 -1.22 -8.26 14.17
C SER A 16 -1.27 -7.60 12.78
N SER A 17 -2.24 -6.71 12.55
CA SER A 17 -2.32 -5.92 11.31
C SER A 17 -1.07 -5.09 11.03
N LYS A 18 -0.35 -4.69 12.09
CA LYS A 18 0.86 -3.85 11.99
C LYS A 18 2.04 -4.53 11.29
N ASP A 19 1.98 -5.86 11.16
CA ASP A 19 3.07 -6.65 10.57
C ASP A 19 2.88 -6.87 9.06
N TYR A 20 1.77 -6.39 8.47
CA TYR A 20 1.41 -6.66 7.07
C TYR A 20 0.93 -5.39 6.36
N VAL A 21 1.25 -5.30 5.06
CA VAL A 21 0.88 -4.18 4.18
C VAL A 21 -0.32 -4.49 3.30
N SER A 22 -0.67 -5.77 3.13
CA SER A 22 -1.89 -6.19 2.41
C SER A 22 -2.37 -7.58 2.82
N GLY A 23 -3.60 -7.92 2.42
CA GLY A 23 -4.24 -9.21 2.70
C GLY A 23 -4.85 -9.31 4.10
N TYR A 24 -4.61 -8.33 4.98
CA TYR A 24 -5.02 -8.42 6.38
C TYR A 24 -6.55 -8.39 6.57
N ASP A 25 -7.30 -7.64 5.76
CA ASP A 25 -8.76 -7.57 5.88
C ASP A 25 -9.41 -8.90 5.54
N GLN A 26 -8.91 -9.62 4.52
CA GLN A 26 -9.37 -10.98 4.19
C GLN A 26 -8.99 -11.99 5.27
N TYR A 27 -7.78 -11.89 5.81
CA TYR A 27 -7.36 -12.70 6.96
C TYR A 27 -8.26 -12.44 8.18
N LYS A 28 -8.49 -11.16 8.52
CA LYS A 28 -9.38 -10.77 9.62
C LYS A 28 -10.80 -11.30 9.43
N LEU A 29 -11.36 -11.20 8.22
CA LEU A 29 -12.67 -11.76 7.91
C LEU A 29 -12.72 -13.29 8.12
N ALA A 30 -11.69 -14.01 7.70
CA ALA A 30 -11.59 -15.45 7.94
C ALA A 30 -11.50 -15.78 9.45
N ILE A 31 -10.77 -14.99 10.23
CA ILE A 31 -10.70 -15.10 11.71
C ILE A 31 -12.07 -14.85 12.34
N ASP A 32 -12.76 -13.77 11.96
CA ASP A 32 -14.07 -13.40 12.51
C ASP A 32 -15.11 -14.49 12.21
N ASN A 33 -15.12 -15.06 10.99
CA ASN A 33 -15.98 -16.18 10.60
C ASN A 33 -15.63 -17.47 11.36
N GLY A 34 -14.35 -17.80 11.51
CA GLY A 34 -13.91 -18.95 12.29
C GLY A 34 -14.27 -18.81 13.77
N ASN A 35 -14.18 -17.62 14.32
CA ASN A 35 -14.61 -17.33 15.69
C ASN A 35 -16.13 -17.50 15.85
N ALA A 36 -16.93 -17.03 14.90
CA ALA A 36 -18.39 -17.23 14.90
C ALA A 36 -18.76 -18.73 14.85
N GLU A 37 -18.05 -19.53 14.03
CA GLU A 37 -18.27 -20.98 13.92
C GLU A 37 -17.97 -21.70 15.25
N LEU A 38 -16.91 -21.32 15.97
CA LEU A 38 -16.58 -21.95 17.27
C LEU A 38 -17.67 -21.82 18.32
N TYR A 39 -18.55 -20.83 18.19
CA TYR A 39 -19.68 -20.58 19.09
C TYR A 39 -21.04 -20.90 18.47
N SER A 40 -21.06 -21.55 17.28
CA SER A 40 -22.28 -22.00 16.62
C SER A 40 -22.86 -23.20 17.32
N ASP A 41 -24.20 -23.30 17.39
CA ASP A 41 -24.93 -24.47 17.94
C ASP A 41 -24.83 -25.71 17.02
N ASP A 42 -24.56 -25.47 15.71
CA ASP A 42 -24.48 -26.53 14.69
C ASP A 42 -23.01 -26.91 14.35
N ILE A 43 -22.08 -26.57 15.22
CA ILE A 43 -20.67 -26.80 15.01
C ILE A 43 -20.32 -28.26 14.78
N THR A 44 -19.58 -28.57 13.73
CA THR A 44 -19.06 -29.89 13.41
C THR A 44 -17.54 -29.88 13.25
N LEU A 45 -16.92 -31.07 13.30
CA LEU A 45 -15.48 -31.18 13.01
C LEU A 45 -15.16 -30.74 11.57
N GLU A 46 -16.05 -31.00 10.65
CA GLU A 46 -15.87 -30.66 9.23
C GLU A 46 -15.92 -29.16 9.02
N THR A 47 -16.94 -28.47 9.55
CA THR A 47 -17.02 -26.97 9.44
C THR A 47 -15.85 -26.29 10.12
N MET A 48 -15.35 -26.81 11.23
CA MET A 48 -14.13 -26.25 11.86
C MET A 48 -12.87 -26.42 11.00
N LYS A 49 -12.71 -27.55 10.31
CA LYS A 49 -11.60 -27.78 9.39
C LYS A 49 -11.69 -26.86 8.18
N GLU A 50 -12.89 -26.64 7.65
CA GLU A 50 -13.12 -25.70 6.55
C GLU A 50 -12.73 -24.28 6.94
N HIS A 51 -13.18 -23.78 8.09
CA HIS A 51 -12.81 -22.46 8.58
C HIS A 51 -11.30 -22.31 8.87
N TYR A 52 -10.68 -23.34 9.44
CA TYR A 52 -9.23 -23.36 9.61
C TYR A 52 -8.49 -23.28 8.28
N GLN A 53 -8.93 -24.01 7.25
CA GLN A 53 -8.34 -23.96 5.91
C GLN A 53 -8.52 -22.59 5.25
N LEU A 54 -9.66 -21.92 5.44
CA LEU A 54 -9.88 -20.56 4.96
C LEU A 54 -8.93 -19.56 5.61
N ILE A 55 -8.66 -19.70 6.91
CA ILE A 55 -7.67 -18.87 7.62
C ILE A 55 -6.26 -19.11 7.07
N GLU A 56 -5.85 -20.37 6.89
CA GLU A 56 -4.55 -20.72 6.33
C GLU A 56 -4.37 -20.14 4.91
N THR A 57 -5.41 -20.28 4.07
CA THR A 57 -5.41 -19.69 2.72
C THR A 57 -5.29 -18.15 2.76
N ALA A 58 -5.99 -17.51 3.69
CA ALA A 58 -5.89 -16.07 3.86
C ALA A 58 -4.50 -15.63 4.36
N LYS A 59 -3.83 -16.44 5.21
CA LYS A 59 -2.46 -16.22 5.65
C LYS A 59 -1.45 -16.24 4.50
N GLU A 60 -1.63 -17.11 3.52
CA GLU A 60 -0.76 -17.18 2.34
C GLU A 60 -0.78 -15.89 1.52
N ASN A 61 -1.86 -15.12 1.61
CA ASN A 61 -2.02 -13.84 0.93
C ASN A 61 -1.55 -12.64 1.75
N LEU A 62 -1.08 -12.85 2.99
CA LEU A 62 -0.52 -11.79 3.82
C LEU A 62 0.84 -11.34 3.29
N MET A 63 0.96 -10.09 2.93
CA MET A 63 2.21 -9.50 2.49
C MET A 63 2.84 -8.68 3.61
N LYS A 64 4.05 -9.05 4.02
CA LYS A 64 4.87 -8.23 4.92
C LYS A 64 5.48 -7.06 4.15
N PRO A 65 5.74 -5.92 4.83
CA PRO A 65 6.55 -4.89 4.23
C PRO A 65 7.88 -5.49 3.75
N ASP A 66 8.19 -5.27 2.49
CA ASP A 66 9.47 -5.69 1.90
C ASP A 66 10.66 -4.81 2.35
N GLY A 67 10.39 -3.91 3.30
CA GLY A 67 11.33 -2.89 3.76
C GLY A 67 11.44 -1.69 2.80
N ASN A 68 10.61 -1.64 1.75
CA ASN A 68 10.58 -0.58 0.76
C ASN A 68 9.23 0.13 0.64
N THR A 69 8.26 -0.16 1.51
CA THR A 69 7.01 0.61 1.55
C THR A 69 7.33 2.10 1.73
N PRO A 70 6.90 2.96 0.82
CA PRO A 70 7.19 4.38 0.92
C PRO A 70 6.43 5.03 2.07
N THR A 71 7.04 6.04 2.67
CA THR A 71 6.29 6.99 3.51
C THR A 71 5.58 7.98 2.61
N VAL A 72 4.39 8.44 3.04
CA VAL A 72 3.57 9.36 2.26
C VAL A 72 3.38 10.67 3.00
N THR A 73 3.51 11.77 2.27
CA THR A 73 3.13 13.11 2.71
C THR A 73 2.28 13.79 1.65
N SER A 74 1.41 14.71 2.03
CA SER A 74 0.65 15.54 1.09
C SER A 74 0.47 16.95 1.61
N THR A 75 0.11 17.88 0.72
CA THR A 75 -0.14 19.29 1.05
C THR A 75 -1.20 19.42 2.14
N ASP A 76 -2.34 18.72 2.01
CA ASP A 76 -3.51 18.91 2.87
C ASP A 76 -3.75 17.78 3.88
N GLY A 77 -2.96 16.69 3.80
CA GLY A 77 -3.21 15.49 4.60
C GLY A 77 -4.42 14.69 4.13
N TYR A 78 -4.71 13.60 4.82
CA TYR A 78 -5.91 12.80 4.55
C TYR A 78 -7.05 13.16 5.52
N TYR A 79 -8.28 12.74 5.18
CA TYR A 79 -9.46 13.02 5.98
C TYR A 79 -9.58 12.12 7.21
N ASP A 80 -9.22 12.64 8.37
CA ASP A 80 -9.20 11.93 9.66
C ASP A 80 -10.29 12.38 10.66
N LYS A 81 -11.03 13.48 10.35
CA LYS A 81 -11.76 14.26 11.34
C LYS A 81 -13.08 13.66 11.83
N VAL A 82 -13.65 12.67 11.17
CA VAL A 82 -15.00 12.15 11.47
C VAL A 82 -15.02 10.65 11.74
N TYR A 83 -14.03 9.91 11.29
CA TYR A 83 -13.98 8.47 11.41
C TYR A 83 -12.75 8.06 12.22
N PRO A 84 -12.94 7.68 13.51
CA PRO A 84 -11.86 7.09 14.27
C PRO A 84 -11.42 5.79 13.58
N ASN A 85 -10.15 5.49 13.58
CA ASN A 85 -9.49 4.28 13.07
C ASN A 85 -8.87 4.36 11.67
N ASP A 86 -8.41 5.55 11.25
CA ASP A 86 -7.59 5.71 10.04
C ASP A 86 -8.24 5.10 8.76
N MET A 87 -9.59 5.15 8.67
CA MET A 87 -10.36 4.53 7.60
C MET A 87 -9.95 5.04 6.21
N TYR A 88 -9.38 6.24 6.13
CA TYR A 88 -9.02 6.92 4.89
C TYR A 88 -7.56 7.37 4.87
N SER A 89 -6.72 6.75 5.68
CA SER A 89 -5.30 7.07 5.82
C SER A 89 -4.48 6.67 4.58
N TYR A 90 -3.23 7.13 4.53
CA TYR A 90 -2.34 6.88 3.39
C TYR A 90 -2.05 5.40 3.12
N ASP A 91 -2.06 4.56 4.15
CA ASP A 91 -1.87 3.11 4.01
C ASP A 91 -2.97 2.45 3.17
N LYS A 92 -4.17 3.07 3.11
CA LYS A 92 -5.30 2.55 2.33
C LYS A 92 -5.12 2.61 0.81
N MET A 93 -4.22 3.43 0.32
CA MET A 93 -3.86 3.41 -1.10
C MET A 93 -2.60 2.58 -1.40
N LEU A 94 -2.01 1.94 -0.36
CA LEU A 94 -0.81 1.12 -0.46
C LEU A 94 -1.05 -0.34 -0.02
N ASP A 95 -2.30 -0.70 0.30
CA ASP A 95 -2.66 -2.00 0.87
C ASP A 95 -3.03 -3.06 -0.20
N ASN A 96 -2.93 -2.69 -1.47
CA ASN A 96 -3.25 -3.54 -2.63
C ASN A 96 -4.72 -4.03 -2.63
N ASP A 97 -5.61 -3.26 -2.00
CA ASP A 97 -7.05 -3.52 -1.96
C ASP A 97 -7.82 -2.31 -2.53
N PRO A 98 -8.24 -2.34 -3.80
CA PRO A 98 -8.96 -1.22 -4.42
C PRO A 98 -10.39 -1.00 -3.86
N SER A 99 -10.83 -1.81 -2.90
CA SER A 99 -12.07 -1.56 -2.16
C SER A 99 -11.87 -0.57 -1.01
N THR A 100 -10.65 -0.37 -0.55
CA THR A 100 -10.26 0.68 0.39
C THR A 100 -9.85 1.96 -0.34
N LYS A 101 -9.55 3.02 0.36
CA LYS A 101 -9.15 4.29 -0.26
C LYS A 101 -8.47 5.23 0.73
N CYS A 102 -7.52 6.00 0.25
CA CYS A 102 -7.11 7.23 0.88
C CYS A 102 -8.03 8.38 0.41
N TRP A 103 -8.52 9.19 1.33
CA TRP A 103 -9.38 10.33 1.00
C TRP A 103 -8.73 11.63 1.45
N PHE A 104 -8.46 12.52 0.49
CA PHE A 104 -7.89 13.84 0.74
C PHE A 104 -9.03 14.84 0.97
N GLY A 105 -9.12 15.36 2.18
CA GLY A 105 -10.28 16.11 2.67
C GLY A 105 -10.22 17.61 2.42
N ALA A 106 -9.63 18.05 1.30
CA ALA A 106 -9.55 19.45 0.88
C ALA A 106 -9.91 19.61 -0.60
N ASP A 107 -10.24 20.84 -1.00
CA ASP A 107 -10.40 21.17 -2.42
C ASP A 107 -9.06 20.94 -3.15
N GLN A 108 -9.12 20.44 -4.39
CA GLN A 108 -7.95 20.29 -5.23
C GLN A 108 -7.47 21.68 -5.68
N ASN A 109 -6.20 22.03 -5.43
CA ASN A 109 -5.61 23.24 -5.93
C ASN A 109 -4.42 22.91 -6.84
N GLU A 110 -4.20 23.72 -7.87
CA GLU A 110 -2.98 23.65 -8.67
C GLU A 110 -1.75 23.81 -7.76
N GLY A 111 -0.80 22.90 -7.86
CA GLY A 111 0.40 22.88 -7.04
C GLY A 111 0.31 22.02 -5.77
N ASP A 112 -0.88 21.51 -5.40
CA ASP A 112 -0.99 20.52 -4.33
C ASP A 112 -0.28 19.22 -4.74
N GLU A 113 0.35 18.55 -3.78
CA GLU A 113 1.15 17.36 -4.06
C GLU A 113 0.93 16.24 -3.06
N VAL A 114 1.07 15.02 -3.56
CA VAL A 114 1.24 13.79 -2.76
C VAL A 114 2.61 13.21 -3.08
N VAL A 115 3.45 13.05 -2.07
CA VAL A 115 4.83 12.56 -2.23
C VAL A 115 5.00 11.24 -1.51
N PHE A 116 5.56 10.27 -2.23
CA PHE A 116 5.95 8.96 -1.73
C PHE A 116 7.47 8.92 -1.64
N GLU A 117 8.02 8.75 -0.44
CA GLU A 117 9.46 8.60 -0.22
C GLU A 117 9.79 7.14 0.09
N PHE A 118 10.53 6.49 -0.79
CA PHE A 118 11.04 5.14 -0.58
C PHE A 118 12.23 5.15 0.41
N PRO A 119 12.35 4.16 1.28
CA PRO A 119 13.49 4.03 2.21
C PRO A 119 14.84 3.99 1.49
N LYS A 120 14.86 3.41 0.29
CA LYS A 120 16.05 3.26 -0.56
C LYS A 120 15.73 3.64 -2.00
N ILE A 121 16.76 3.98 -2.78
CA ILE A 121 16.63 4.13 -4.23
C ILE A 121 16.31 2.75 -4.84
N VAL A 122 15.32 2.70 -5.70
CA VAL A 122 14.90 1.52 -6.48
C VAL A 122 14.97 1.81 -7.98
N ASN A 123 15.12 0.79 -8.82
CA ASN A 123 14.99 0.92 -10.27
C ASN A 123 13.53 0.73 -10.65
N MET A 124 12.77 1.82 -10.75
CA MET A 124 11.34 1.81 -11.05
C MET A 124 11.09 1.85 -12.55
N SER A 125 10.04 1.17 -13.01
CA SER A 125 9.64 1.11 -14.42
C SER A 125 8.16 1.36 -14.66
N SER A 126 7.32 1.35 -13.62
CA SER A 126 5.89 1.61 -13.79
C SER A 126 5.23 2.10 -12.51
N ILE A 127 4.20 2.93 -12.66
CA ILE A 127 3.30 3.39 -11.60
C ILE A 127 1.87 3.16 -12.09
N ASN A 128 1.08 2.38 -11.34
CA ASN A 128 -0.35 2.22 -11.58
C ASN A 128 -1.14 2.92 -10.48
N ILE A 129 -2.19 3.66 -10.83
CA ILE A 129 -3.08 4.38 -9.92
C ILE A 129 -4.51 4.01 -10.24
N ILE A 130 -5.27 3.61 -9.20
CA ILE A 130 -6.69 3.33 -9.28
C ILE A 130 -7.46 4.44 -8.57
N GLN A 131 -8.37 5.08 -9.30
CA GLN A 131 -9.24 6.14 -8.83
C GLN A 131 -10.70 5.63 -8.68
N PRO A 132 -11.56 6.28 -7.88
CA PRO A 132 -12.94 5.85 -7.71
C PRO A 132 -13.73 5.93 -9.03
N SER A 133 -14.48 4.85 -9.33
CA SER A 133 -15.28 4.75 -10.57
C SER A 133 -16.73 5.20 -10.41
N ASP A 134 -17.20 5.36 -9.18
CA ASP A 134 -18.62 5.54 -8.85
C ASP A 134 -19.06 7.00 -8.89
N VAL A 135 -18.14 7.95 -8.80
CA VAL A 135 -18.48 9.38 -8.84
C VAL A 135 -17.31 10.16 -9.43
N GLY A 136 -17.46 10.67 -10.64
CA GLY A 136 -16.48 11.57 -11.25
C GLY A 136 -16.18 12.86 -10.45
N ALA A 137 -16.77 13.02 -9.24
CA ALA A 137 -16.52 14.13 -8.35
C ALA A 137 -15.23 13.99 -7.54
N ASP A 138 -14.89 12.78 -7.09
CA ASP A 138 -13.78 12.52 -6.16
C ASP A 138 -12.52 11.98 -6.85
N ALA A 139 -12.46 11.97 -8.17
CA ALA A 139 -11.25 11.67 -8.91
C ALA A 139 -10.31 12.88 -8.98
N ILE A 140 -9.02 12.64 -9.14
CA ILE A 140 -8.04 13.69 -9.44
C ILE A 140 -8.43 14.33 -10.76
N LEU A 141 -8.61 15.66 -10.77
CA LEU A 141 -8.99 16.39 -11.98
C LEU A 141 -7.90 16.32 -13.05
N SER A 142 -6.69 16.67 -12.64
CA SER A 142 -5.53 16.72 -13.52
C SER A 142 -4.26 16.71 -12.68
N ALA A 143 -3.33 15.78 -12.91
CA ALA A 143 -2.07 15.71 -12.20
C ALA A 143 -0.94 15.14 -13.05
N ASP A 144 0.26 15.64 -12.83
CA ASP A 144 1.49 15.07 -13.37
C ASP A 144 2.06 14.01 -12.42
N LEU A 145 2.50 12.89 -12.98
CA LEU A 145 3.30 11.89 -12.27
C LEU A 145 4.78 12.18 -12.50
N LEU A 146 5.49 12.39 -11.40
CA LEU A 146 6.89 12.76 -11.40
C LEU A 146 7.69 11.77 -10.56
N VAL A 147 8.91 11.47 -11.00
CA VAL A 147 9.86 10.64 -10.24
C VAL A 147 11.17 11.37 -10.03
N SER A 148 11.86 11.07 -8.92
CA SER A 148 13.14 11.68 -8.58
C SER A 148 13.99 10.72 -7.73
N SER A 149 15.31 10.81 -7.85
CA SER A 149 16.26 10.13 -6.97
C SER A 149 16.75 11.01 -5.80
N ASP A 150 16.60 12.35 -5.89
CA ASP A 150 17.22 13.34 -4.99
C ASP A 150 16.24 14.36 -4.39
N ASN A 151 14.95 14.30 -4.78
CA ASN A 151 13.89 15.26 -4.42
C ASN A 151 14.09 16.69 -4.94
N ASP A 152 15.02 16.91 -5.86
CA ASP A 152 15.35 18.20 -6.48
C ASP A 152 15.08 18.16 -7.99
N SER A 153 15.62 17.16 -8.65
CA SER A 153 15.47 16.96 -10.10
C SER A 153 14.33 15.98 -10.38
N TRP A 154 13.28 16.44 -11.04
CA TRP A 154 12.07 15.67 -11.30
C TRP A 154 11.90 15.31 -12.78
N ILE A 155 11.56 14.07 -13.06
CA ILE A 155 11.25 13.55 -14.39
C ILE A 155 9.74 13.26 -14.44
N LYS A 156 9.05 13.88 -15.40
CA LYS A 156 7.64 13.56 -15.67
C LYS A 156 7.54 12.24 -16.40
N VAL A 157 6.82 11.28 -15.82
CA VAL A 157 6.64 9.93 -16.37
C VAL A 157 5.20 9.66 -16.80
N GLY A 158 4.24 10.50 -16.40
CA GLY A 158 2.84 10.34 -16.77
C GLY A 158 2.01 11.57 -16.48
N HIS A 159 0.73 11.50 -16.86
CA HIS A 159 -0.27 12.50 -16.56
C HIS A 159 -1.62 11.81 -16.36
N ILE A 160 -2.34 12.16 -15.30
CA ILE A 160 -3.62 11.59 -14.92
C ILE A 160 -4.71 12.64 -15.09
N SER A 161 -5.88 12.22 -15.56
CA SER A 161 -7.09 13.03 -15.59
C SER A 161 -8.24 12.36 -14.84
N GLU A 162 -9.33 13.07 -14.63
CA GLU A 162 -10.52 12.54 -13.93
C GLU A 162 -11.18 11.34 -14.65
N ASN A 163 -10.82 11.08 -15.91
CA ASN A 163 -11.35 9.96 -16.68
C ASN A 163 -10.43 8.73 -16.65
N ASP A 164 -9.23 8.85 -16.10
CA ASP A 164 -8.24 7.78 -16.01
C ASP A 164 -8.43 7.00 -14.71
N LEU A 165 -9.52 6.21 -14.63
CA LEU A 165 -9.91 5.51 -13.41
C LEU A 165 -8.94 4.38 -13.01
N ASP A 166 -8.26 3.78 -13.97
CA ASP A 166 -7.18 2.82 -13.81
C ASP A 166 -6.07 3.20 -14.80
N TYR A 167 -5.10 3.96 -14.31
CA TYR A 167 -4.03 4.52 -15.13
C TYR A 167 -2.69 3.89 -14.82
N THR A 168 -1.98 3.49 -15.85
CA THR A 168 -0.61 2.97 -15.74
C THR A 168 0.34 3.85 -16.54
N ALA A 169 1.35 4.40 -15.87
CA ALA A 169 2.50 5.03 -16.50
C ALA A 169 3.65 4.03 -16.57
N ASP A 170 3.97 3.55 -17.77
CA ASP A 170 5.16 2.74 -18.06
C ASP A 170 6.28 3.64 -18.56
N PHE A 171 7.50 3.46 -18.06
CA PHE A 171 8.68 4.26 -18.44
C PHE A 171 9.96 3.45 -18.37
N GLU A 172 11.03 3.99 -18.97
CA GLU A 172 12.33 3.35 -18.89
C GLU A 172 12.79 3.22 -17.44
N LYS A 173 13.42 2.10 -17.11
CA LYS A 173 13.90 1.80 -15.78
C LYS A 173 14.79 2.94 -15.25
N THR A 174 14.35 3.59 -14.21
CA THR A 174 14.92 4.84 -13.69
C THR A 174 15.20 4.70 -12.19
N PRO A 175 16.35 5.18 -11.66
CA PRO A 175 16.59 5.26 -10.23
C PRO A 175 15.63 6.24 -9.56
N VAL A 176 14.80 5.75 -8.63
CA VAL A 176 13.73 6.51 -7.96
C VAL A 176 13.84 6.33 -6.45
N LYS A 177 13.82 7.43 -5.72
CA LYS A 177 13.59 7.47 -4.28
C LYS A 177 12.27 8.18 -3.94
N TYR A 178 11.83 9.08 -4.81
CA TYR A 178 10.63 9.88 -4.62
C TYR A 178 9.71 9.74 -5.83
N VAL A 179 8.42 9.54 -5.56
CA VAL A 179 7.34 9.68 -6.55
C VAL A 179 6.44 10.82 -6.10
N LYS A 180 6.00 11.65 -7.02
CA LYS A 180 5.12 12.77 -6.76
C LYS A 180 3.91 12.73 -7.70
N ILE A 181 2.73 12.91 -7.14
CA ILE A 181 1.53 13.30 -7.85
C ILE A 181 1.39 14.79 -7.62
N LEU A 182 1.52 15.60 -8.67
CA LEU A 182 1.44 17.06 -8.62
C LEU A 182 0.17 17.51 -9.34
N LEU A 183 -0.79 18.08 -8.62
CA LEU A 183 -2.02 18.60 -9.21
C LEU A 183 -1.71 19.77 -10.12
N THR A 184 -2.19 19.71 -11.36
CA THR A 184 -1.96 20.72 -12.40
C THR A 184 -3.17 21.62 -12.66
N GLU A 185 -4.33 21.26 -12.10
CA GLU A 185 -5.56 22.06 -12.15
C GLU A 185 -6.30 21.98 -10.81
N GLY A 186 -7.09 23.02 -10.51
CA GLY A 186 -7.90 23.11 -9.30
C GLY A 186 -9.37 22.79 -9.52
N LYS A 187 -10.01 22.17 -8.51
CA LYS A 187 -11.45 21.84 -8.48
C LYS A 187 -11.96 21.95 -7.05
N LYS A 188 -13.14 22.55 -6.85
CA LYS A 188 -13.77 22.62 -5.52
C LYS A 188 -14.40 21.30 -5.09
N TYR A 189 -13.63 20.24 -5.12
CA TYR A 189 -13.99 18.90 -4.68
C TYR A 189 -12.76 18.21 -4.13
N TRP A 190 -12.99 17.32 -3.16
CA TRP A 190 -12.00 16.40 -2.62
C TRP A 190 -11.57 15.36 -3.67
N TYR A 191 -10.54 14.60 -3.39
CA TYR A 191 -10.14 13.49 -4.25
C TYR A 191 -9.76 12.26 -3.44
N GLN A 192 -9.76 11.12 -4.11
CA GLN A 192 -9.50 9.82 -3.53
C GLN A 192 -8.51 9.05 -4.41
N ILE A 193 -7.66 8.26 -3.77
CA ILE A 193 -6.85 7.22 -4.42
C ILE A 193 -7.24 5.90 -3.77
N GLN A 194 -7.75 4.96 -4.56
CA GLN A 194 -8.13 3.63 -4.07
C GLN A 194 -6.91 2.74 -3.92
N ASP A 195 -6.01 2.74 -4.91
CA ASP A 195 -4.79 1.95 -4.84
C ASP A 195 -3.69 2.59 -5.69
N ILE A 196 -2.45 2.41 -5.29
CA ILE A 196 -1.29 2.79 -6.09
C ILE A 196 -0.24 1.68 -6.00
N LYS A 197 0.26 1.25 -7.17
CA LYS A 197 1.26 0.19 -7.30
C LYS A 197 2.49 0.71 -7.99
N PHE A 198 3.63 0.30 -7.48
CA PHE A 198 4.95 0.63 -8.03
C PHE A 198 5.61 -0.64 -8.51
N THR A 199 5.97 -0.70 -9.80
CA THR A 199 6.78 -1.79 -10.34
C THR A 199 8.24 -1.37 -10.35
N TYR A 200 9.06 -2.05 -9.57
CA TYR A 200 10.49 -1.76 -9.43
C TYR A 200 11.33 -2.99 -9.15
N GLU A 201 12.63 -2.86 -9.39
CA GLU A 201 13.64 -3.80 -8.92
C GLU A 201 14.48 -3.15 -7.82
N GLN A 202 14.87 -3.94 -6.83
CA GLN A 202 15.84 -3.52 -5.83
C GLN A 202 17.17 -3.24 -6.51
N ILE A 203 17.83 -2.14 -6.16
CA ILE A 203 19.24 -1.97 -6.49
C ILE A 203 20.01 -2.85 -5.53
N GLU A 204 20.56 -3.96 -6.02
CA GLU A 204 21.46 -4.77 -5.22
C GLU A 204 22.67 -3.91 -4.83
N GLU A 205 22.86 -3.70 -3.54
CA GLU A 205 24.09 -3.10 -3.06
C GLU A 205 25.25 -4.02 -3.49
N ASP A 206 26.15 -3.47 -4.28
CA ASP A 206 27.29 -4.21 -4.81
C ASP A 206 28.06 -4.89 -3.66
N SER A 207 27.86 -6.22 -3.53
CA SER A 207 28.49 -7.02 -2.49
C SER A 207 30.02 -6.97 -2.59
N ALA A 208 30.57 -6.71 -3.78
CA ALA A 208 31.99 -6.51 -4.01
C ALA A 208 32.46 -5.20 -3.38
N LEU A 209 31.70 -4.10 -3.51
CA LEU A 209 32.02 -2.82 -2.88
C LEU A 209 31.95 -2.91 -1.35
N LYS A 210 30.92 -3.59 -0.80
CA LYS A 210 30.81 -3.84 0.66
C LYS A 210 32.01 -4.65 1.18
N ASN A 211 32.41 -5.67 0.45
CA ASN A 211 33.59 -6.48 0.83
C ASN A 211 34.87 -5.66 0.77
N LEU A 212 35.08 -4.83 -0.27
CA LEU A 212 36.21 -3.92 -0.39
C LEU A 212 36.25 -2.87 0.73
N ILE A 213 35.12 -2.28 1.11
CA ILE A 213 35.01 -1.34 2.23
C ILE A 213 35.35 -2.06 3.54
N LYS A 214 34.85 -3.25 3.76
CA LYS A 214 35.12 -4.05 4.95
C LYS A 214 36.60 -4.43 5.02
N GLU A 215 37.20 -4.78 3.89
CA GLU A 215 38.63 -5.09 3.77
C GLU A 215 39.46 -3.82 4.04
N ALA A 216 39.15 -2.68 3.44
CA ALA A 216 39.81 -1.40 3.69
C ALA A 216 39.78 -1.01 5.17
N GLN A 217 38.64 -1.21 5.87
CA GLN A 217 38.53 -0.93 7.30
C GLN A 217 39.41 -1.83 8.19
N THR A 218 39.89 -2.98 7.69
CA THR A 218 40.80 -3.84 8.42
C THR A 218 42.26 -3.40 8.34
N TYR A 219 42.60 -2.48 7.41
CA TYR A 219 43.97 -1.95 7.23
C TYR A 219 44.21 -0.59 7.93
N ASP A 220 43.18 0.00 8.56
CA ASP A 220 43.28 1.24 9.34
C ASP A 220 43.67 0.89 10.80
N ILE A 221 44.91 0.42 11.02
CA ILE A 221 45.55 0.28 12.35
C ILE A 221 46.87 1.04 12.35
#